data_7bcbd8212d0c131e0aa20ebcc78774c9
#
_entry.id   7bcbd8212d0c131e0aa20ebcc78774c9
#
_cell.length_a   1.000
_cell.length_b   1.000
_cell.length_c   1.000
_cell.angle_alpha   90.00
_cell.angle_beta   90.00
_cell.angle_gamma   90.00
#
_symmetry.space_group_name_H-M   'P 1'
#
loop_
_entity.id
_entity.type
_entity.pdbx_description
1 polymer ?
#
loop_
_entity_poly.entity_id
_entity_poly.type
_entity_poly.pdbx_seq_one_letter_code
_entity_poly.pdbx_strand_id
1 'polypeptide(L)'
;RLPEPELMVDPAQVLAYAAADFSGGDQRTLDRIEALLRSDSGRAASDPAVILDLGCGPGNISLPLAKRFPESQVIGVDGSPAMLQVARDRADQQGLSIDLRCSTLQDLALEPVDLIVSNSLLHHLHEPGLLWGLTRELAAPGCRVLHRDLRRPAALAEVHRLQQLHCFDAPAVLIQDFCASLVAAFTPEEVQQQLALAGLDGLTVEMEDDRYLVVSGLVD
;
A
#
# COMPACT_ATOMS: atom_id res chain seq x y z
N ARG A 1 -13.29 14.69 4.71
CA ARG A 1 -12.01 14.07 5.05
C ARG A 1 -11.35 14.84 6.20
N LEU A 2 -10.84 14.13 7.19
CA LEU A 2 -9.98 14.71 8.25
C LEU A 2 -8.62 14.01 8.13
N PRO A 3 -7.58 14.70 7.63
CA PRO A 3 -6.24 14.13 7.50
C PRO A 3 -5.67 13.70 8.86
N GLU A 4 -4.88 12.63 8.86
CA GLU A 4 -4.10 12.17 10.00
C GLU A 4 -2.60 12.41 9.76
N PRO A 5 -1.71 12.21 10.76
CA PRO A 5 -0.27 12.30 10.52
C PRO A 5 0.19 11.36 9.41
N GLU A 6 1.01 11.87 8.47
CA GLU A 6 1.48 11.08 7.33
C GLU A 6 2.43 9.95 7.73
N LEU A 7 3.18 10.13 8.82
CA LEU A 7 4.17 9.15 9.27
C LEU A 7 3.80 8.58 10.64
N MET A 8 3.88 7.26 10.75
CA MET A 8 3.76 6.55 12.01
C MET A 8 5.13 6.51 12.70
N VAL A 9 5.34 7.43 13.65
CA VAL A 9 6.64 7.60 14.33
C VAL A 9 6.58 7.34 15.84
N ASP A 10 5.38 7.27 16.43
CA ASP A 10 5.23 6.93 17.85
C ASP A 10 5.64 5.47 18.11
N PRO A 11 6.60 5.19 19.03
CA PRO A 11 7.08 3.82 19.23
C PRO A 11 6.00 2.84 19.70
N ALA A 12 5.02 3.28 20.51
CA ALA A 12 3.95 2.40 20.97
C ALA A 12 3.00 2.06 19.82
N GLN A 13 2.71 3.01 18.95
CA GLN A 13 1.92 2.79 17.74
C GLN A 13 2.64 1.84 16.76
N VAL A 14 3.93 2.07 16.50
CA VAL A 14 4.75 1.20 15.64
C VAL A 14 4.76 -0.24 16.16
N LEU A 15 4.99 -0.43 17.48
CA LEU A 15 5.01 -1.76 18.09
C LEU A 15 3.64 -2.45 18.02
N ALA A 16 2.56 -1.72 18.31
CA ALA A 16 1.21 -2.26 18.24
C ALA A 16 0.85 -2.67 16.80
N TYR A 17 1.16 -1.82 15.82
CA TYR A 17 0.93 -2.10 14.40
C TYR A 17 1.75 -3.32 13.92
N ALA A 18 3.03 -3.36 14.26
CA ALA A 18 3.92 -4.47 13.88
C ALA A 18 3.50 -5.80 14.51
N ALA A 19 2.90 -5.79 15.71
CA ALA A 19 2.43 -6.98 16.41
C ALA A 19 1.02 -7.43 15.99
N ALA A 20 0.26 -6.59 15.28
CA ALA A 20 -1.09 -6.90 14.86
C ALA A 20 -1.12 -7.95 13.74
N ASP A 21 -2.16 -8.78 13.74
CA ASP A 21 -2.39 -9.77 12.69
C ASP A 21 -3.21 -9.14 11.54
N PHE A 22 -2.50 -8.75 10.48
CA PHE A 22 -3.08 -8.28 9.22
C PHE A 22 -3.09 -9.36 8.13
N SER A 23 -2.70 -10.60 8.45
CA SER A 23 -2.44 -11.68 7.47
C SER A 23 -3.57 -11.89 6.47
N GLY A 24 -4.83 -11.84 6.92
CA GLY A 24 -6.00 -11.99 6.04
C GLY A 24 -6.15 -10.85 5.03
N GLY A 25 -5.79 -9.61 5.41
CA GLY A 25 -5.77 -8.44 4.52
C GLY A 25 -4.59 -8.47 3.57
N ASP A 26 -3.41 -8.76 4.11
CA ASP A 26 -2.16 -8.85 3.36
C ASP A 26 -2.24 -9.95 2.29
N GLN A 27 -2.80 -11.12 2.62
CA GLN A 27 -3.00 -12.21 1.65
C GLN A 27 -3.92 -11.78 0.49
N ARG A 28 -5.00 -11.04 0.77
CA ARG A 28 -5.85 -10.50 -0.32
C ARG A 28 -5.09 -9.56 -1.24
N THR A 29 -4.21 -8.71 -0.69
CA THR A 29 -3.35 -7.84 -1.50
C THR A 29 -2.42 -8.67 -2.39
N LEU A 30 -1.78 -9.69 -1.85
CA LEU A 30 -0.90 -10.60 -2.61
C LEU A 30 -1.67 -11.36 -3.71
N ASP A 31 -2.86 -11.88 -3.40
CA ASP A 31 -3.70 -12.57 -4.36
C ASP A 31 -4.11 -11.65 -5.54
N ARG A 32 -4.41 -10.38 -5.24
CA ARG A 32 -4.72 -9.36 -6.25
C ARG A 32 -3.51 -9.03 -7.13
N ILE A 33 -2.31 -8.90 -6.54
CA ILE A 33 -1.06 -8.69 -7.29
C ILE A 33 -0.84 -9.88 -8.24
N GLU A 34 -0.97 -11.11 -7.75
CA GLU A 34 -0.81 -12.30 -8.60
C GLU A 34 -1.86 -12.38 -9.72
N ALA A 35 -3.11 -12.00 -9.44
CA ALA A 35 -4.15 -11.95 -10.45
C ALA A 35 -3.84 -10.90 -11.52
N LEU A 36 -3.36 -9.72 -11.12
CA LEU A 36 -2.95 -8.64 -12.02
C LEU A 36 -1.78 -9.08 -12.92
N LEU A 37 -0.78 -9.76 -12.36
CA LEU A 37 0.37 -10.27 -13.12
C LEU A 37 -0.02 -11.36 -14.13
N ARG A 38 -1.08 -12.15 -13.84
CA ARG A 38 -1.59 -13.21 -14.73
C ARG A 38 -2.58 -12.72 -15.80
N SER A 39 -3.15 -11.55 -15.64
CA SER A 39 -4.26 -11.06 -16.51
C SER A 39 -3.82 -10.65 -17.92
N ASP A 40 -2.53 -10.60 -18.19
CA ASP A 40 -1.99 -10.14 -19.48
C ASP A 40 -1.98 -11.25 -20.51
N SER A 41 -3.07 -11.35 -21.27
CA SER A 41 -3.31 -12.40 -22.30
C SER A 41 -2.49 -12.24 -23.60
N GLY A 42 -1.52 -11.33 -23.66
CA GLY A 42 -0.76 -11.02 -24.89
C GLY A 42 0.77 -11.05 -24.78
N ARG A 43 1.33 -11.05 -23.59
CA ARG A 43 2.77 -11.20 -23.34
C ARG A 43 3.01 -12.46 -22.53
N ALA A 44 4.08 -13.20 -22.84
CA ALA A 44 4.54 -14.25 -21.96
C ALA A 44 4.72 -13.62 -20.56
N ALA A 45 3.92 -14.07 -19.58
CA ALA A 45 3.95 -13.55 -18.23
C ALA A 45 5.34 -13.82 -17.64
N SER A 46 6.25 -12.85 -17.78
CA SER A 46 7.50 -12.85 -17.01
C SER A 46 7.23 -12.22 -15.67
N ASP A 47 7.82 -12.78 -14.63
CA ASP A 47 7.85 -12.12 -13.33
C ASP A 47 8.46 -10.72 -13.48
N PRO A 48 7.99 -9.71 -12.69
CA PRO A 48 8.54 -8.38 -12.72
C PRO A 48 10.01 -8.41 -12.29
N ALA A 49 10.91 -7.72 -13.01
CA ALA A 49 12.32 -7.67 -12.64
C ALA A 49 12.52 -6.78 -11.38
N VAL A 50 11.78 -5.68 -11.31
CA VAL A 50 11.83 -4.75 -10.18
C VAL A 50 10.42 -4.50 -9.63
N ILE A 51 10.26 -4.70 -8.33
CA ILE A 51 9.00 -4.48 -7.58
C ILE A 51 9.24 -3.35 -6.57
N LEU A 52 8.39 -2.35 -6.59
CA LEU A 52 8.40 -1.22 -5.64
C LEU A 52 7.17 -1.26 -4.74
N ASP A 53 7.39 -1.34 -3.43
CA ASP A 53 6.36 -1.24 -2.39
C ASP A 53 6.47 0.12 -1.69
N LEU A 54 5.53 1.02 -1.96
CA LEU A 54 5.45 2.36 -1.39
C LEU A 54 4.70 2.34 -0.07
N GLY A 55 5.30 2.88 0.99
CA GLY A 55 4.76 2.79 2.35
C GLY A 55 4.82 1.36 2.88
N CYS A 56 5.96 0.69 2.70
CA CYS A 56 6.10 -0.74 2.99
C CYS A 56 5.93 -1.10 4.49
N GLY A 57 6.02 -0.11 5.38
CA GLY A 57 5.87 -0.30 6.82
C GLY A 57 6.81 -1.38 7.37
N PRO A 58 6.29 -2.33 8.16
CA PRO A 58 7.07 -3.42 8.72
C PRO A 58 7.29 -4.60 7.75
N GLY A 59 7.08 -4.37 6.44
CA GLY A 59 7.34 -5.32 5.37
C GLY A 59 6.23 -6.35 5.12
N ASN A 60 5.00 -6.06 5.51
CA ASN A 60 3.89 -7.00 5.40
C ASN A 60 3.62 -7.47 3.96
N ILE A 61 3.84 -6.61 2.97
CA ILE A 61 3.69 -6.94 1.54
C ILE A 61 5.05 -7.21 0.90
N SER A 62 6.06 -6.37 1.15
CA SER A 62 7.40 -6.50 0.56
C SER A 62 8.05 -7.84 0.83
N LEU A 63 7.99 -8.37 2.07
CA LEU A 63 8.67 -9.63 2.42
C LEU A 63 8.02 -10.85 1.75
N PRO A 64 6.68 -11.01 1.75
CA PRO A 64 6.04 -12.04 0.95
C PRO A 64 6.32 -11.94 -0.55
N LEU A 65 6.40 -10.70 -1.12
CA LEU A 65 6.79 -10.52 -2.52
C LEU A 65 8.22 -10.97 -2.79
N ALA A 66 9.18 -10.62 -1.92
CA ALA A 66 10.56 -11.09 -2.05
C ALA A 66 10.69 -12.62 -1.96
N LYS A 67 9.87 -13.26 -1.13
CA LYS A 67 9.79 -14.72 -1.07
C LYS A 67 9.16 -15.34 -2.30
N ARG A 68 8.13 -14.69 -2.86
CA ARG A 68 7.35 -15.17 -4.01
C ARG A 68 8.10 -15.02 -5.32
N PHE A 69 8.89 -13.94 -5.46
CA PHE A 69 9.64 -13.57 -6.65
C PHE A 69 11.14 -13.49 -6.33
N PRO A 70 11.81 -14.62 -6.10
CA PRO A 70 13.20 -14.64 -5.61
C PRO A 70 14.22 -14.07 -6.61
N GLU A 71 13.87 -14.01 -7.89
CA GLU A 71 14.72 -13.42 -8.95
C GLU A 71 14.45 -11.91 -9.14
N SER A 72 13.40 -11.37 -8.51
CA SER A 72 13.05 -9.95 -8.58
C SER A 72 13.82 -9.13 -7.55
N GLN A 73 14.21 -7.91 -7.93
CA GLN A 73 14.61 -6.91 -6.95
C GLN A 73 13.37 -6.31 -6.29
N VAL A 74 13.16 -6.57 -5.01
CA VAL A 74 12.09 -5.94 -4.23
C VAL A 74 12.65 -4.74 -3.47
N ILE A 75 12.06 -3.57 -3.71
CA ILE A 75 12.40 -2.30 -3.05
C ILE A 75 11.22 -1.90 -2.18
N GLY A 76 11.42 -1.85 -0.87
CA GLY A 76 10.45 -1.33 0.09
C GLY A 76 10.83 0.08 0.53
N VAL A 77 9.91 1.03 0.41
CA VAL A 77 10.14 2.43 0.79
C VAL A 77 9.17 2.82 1.89
N ASP A 78 9.68 3.40 2.96
CA ASP A 78 8.88 3.97 4.04
C ASP A 78 9.56 5.19 4.66
N GLY A 79 8.78 6.18 5.09
CA GLY A 79 9.29 7.37 5.77
C GLY A 79 9.61 7.15 7.24
N SER A 80 9.18 6.04 7.86
CA SER A 80 9.40 5.72 9.27
C SER A 80 10.63 4.81 9.46
N PRO A 81 11.74 5.31 10.03
CA PRO A 81 12.89 4.46 10.34
C PRO A 81 12.56 3.31 11.29
N ALA A 82 11.60 3.51 12.19
CA ALA A 82 11.18 2.50 13.15
C ALA A 82 10.44 1.33 12.47
N MET A 83 9.55 1.61 11.52
CA MET A 83 8.91 0.59 10.69
C MET A 83 9.92 -0.20 9.88
N LEU A 84 10.87 0.50 9.24
CA LEU A 84 11.91 -0.15 8.45
C LEU A 84 12.86 -1.01 9.30
N GLN A 85 13.08 -0.65 10.56
CA GLN A 85 13.86 -1.51 11.46
C GLN A 85 13.14 -2.85 11.69
N VAL A 86 11.82 -2.82 11.94
CA VAL A 86 11.01 -4.05 12.03
C VAL A 86 11.06 -4.86 10.75
N ALA A 87 10.98 -4.20 9.58
CA ALA A 87 11.08 -4.88 8.30
C ALA A 87 12.44 -5.57 8.10
N ARG A 88 13.56 -4.91 8.47
CA ARG A 88 14.91 -5.48 8.42
C ARG A 88 15.03 -6.71 9.31
N ASP A 89 14.61 -6.58 10.57
CA ASP A 89 14.68 -7.69 11.55
C ASP A 89 13.90 -8.91 11.05
N ARG A 90 12.73 -8.70 10.45
CA ARG A 90 11.91 -9.76 9.84
C ARG A 90 12.56 -10.37 8.60
N ALA A 91 13.17 -9.54 7.73
CA ALA A 91 13.90 -10.01 6.56
C ALA A 91 15.06 -10.91 6.95
N ASP A 92 15.88 -10.47 7.91
CA ASP A 92 17.01 -11.23 8.45
C ASP A 92 16.58 -12.58 9.05
N GLN A 93 15.50 -12.58 9.85
CA GLN A 93 14.93 -13.80 10.44
C GLN A 93 14.46 -14.81 9.38
N GLN A 94 14.00 -14.34 8.24
CA GLN A 94 13.50 -15.17 7.13
C GLN A 94 14.59 -15.47 6.08
N GLY A 95 15.78 -14.89 6.19
CA GLY A 95 16.87 -15.03 5.21
C GLY A 95 16.52 -14.42 3.85
N LEU A 96 15.72 -13.34 3.83
CA LEU A 96 15.28 -12.65 2.62
C LEU A 96 16.20 -11.48 2.30
N SER A 97 16.55 -11.32 1.02
CA SER A 97 17.23 -10.14 0.51
C SER A 97 16.19 -9.15 -0.03
N ILE A 98 16.20 -7.93 0.52
CA ILE A 98 15.29 -6.85 0.15
C ILE A 98 16.00 -5.50 0.29
N ASP A 99 15.72 -4.57 -0.65
CA ASP A 99 16.24 -3.20 -0.60
C ASP A 99 15.26 -2.30 0.18
N LEU A 100 15.58 -2.00 1.44
CA LEU A 100 14.72 -1.18 2.30
C LEU A 100 15.27 0.25 2.40
N ARG A 101 14.51 1.22 1.88
CA ARG A 101 14.89 2.63 1.79
C ARG A 101 14.05 3.51 2.70
N CYS A 102 14.72 4.31 3.54
CA CYS A 102 14.06 5.33 4.34
C CYS A 102 13.97 6.63 3.52
N SER A 103 12.79 6.91 3.00
CA SER A 103 12.52 8.11 2.19
C SER A 103 11.06 8.52 2.29
N THR A 104 10.80 9.81 2.17
CA THR A 104 9.45 10.30 1.86
C THR A 104 9.16 10.11 0.37
N LEU A 105 7.89 10.23 -0.04
CA LEU A 105 7.55 10.17 -1.47
C LEU A 105 8.13 11.34 -2.25
N GLN A 106 8.25 12.52 -1.60
CA GLN A 106 8.80 13.73 -2.21
C GLN A 106 10.30 13.61 -2.56
N ASP A 107 11.04 12.86 -1.75
CA ASP A 107 12.50 12.74 -1.86
C ASP A 107 12.93 11.47 -2.60
N LEU A 108 11.96 10.62 -2.99
CA LEU A 108 12.25 9.34 -3.62
C LEU A 108 12.67 9.54 -5.09
N ALA A 109 13.84 9.01 -5.42
CA ALA A 109 14.36 8.93 -6.78
C ALA A 109 14.80 7.50 -7.08
N LEU A 110 14.23 6.91 -8.12
CA LEU A 110 14.47 5.54 -8.57
C LEU A 110 14.48 5.49 -10.10
N GLU A 111 15.10 4.45 -10.64
CA GLU A 111 14.87 4.08 -12.04
C GLU A 111 13.47 3.48 -12.20
N PRO A 112 12.90 3.50 -13.42
CA PRO A 112 11.60 2.90 -13.68
C PRO A 112 11.50 1.42 -13.28
N VAL A 113 10.33 0.99 -12.79
CA VAL A 113 10.06 -0.33 -12.24
C VAL A 113 8.90 -1.03 -12.96
N ASP A 114 8.81 -2.36 -12.85
CA ASP A 114 7.82 -3.18 -13.56
C ASP A 114 6.52 -3.37 -12.79
N LEU A 115 6.58 -3.29 -11.46
CA LEU A 115 5.41 -3.40 -10.57
C LEU A 115 5.51 -2.37 -9.46
N ILE A 116 4.47 -1.55 -9.30
CA ILE A 116 4.32 -0.60 -8.18
C ILE A 116 3.13 -1.03 -7.33
N VAL A 117 3.39 -1.20 -6.04
CA VAL A 117 2.34 -1.55 -5.07
C VAL A 117 2.33 -0.59 -3.89
N SER A 118 1.19 -0.46 -3.25
CA SER A 118 1.06 0.03 -1.88
C SER A 118 -0.13 -0.61 -1.18
N ASN A 119 -0.06 -0.73 0.12
CA ASN A 119 -1.16 -1.22 0.93
C ASN A 119 -1.34 -0.31 2.15
N SER A 120 -2.49 0.36 2.26
CA SER A 120 -2.80 1.28 3.36
C SER A 120 -1.84 2.47 3.46
N LEU A 121 -1.58 3.15 2.34
CA LEU A 121 -0.72 4.33 2.26
C LEU A 121 -1.49 5.60 1.88
N LEU A 122 -2.38 5.53 0.88
CA LEU A 122 -3.02 6.70 0.27
C LEU A 122 -3.78 7.56 1.28
N HIS A 123 -4.45 6.95 2.27
CA HIS A 123 -5.21 7.68 3.28
C HIS A 123 -4.33 8.54 4.20
N HIS A 124 -3.06 8.20 4.39
CA HIS A 124 -2.12 9.02 5.15
C HIS A 124 -1.72 10.30 4.41
N LEU A 125 -1.69 10.29 3.07
CA LEU A 125 -1.15 11.40 2.29
C LEU A 125 -2.03 12.66 2.35
N HIS A 126 -1.45 13.78 2.72
CA HIS A 126 -2.10 15.08 2.66
C HIS A 126 -2.25 15.55 1.22
N GLU A 127 -1.24 15.28 0.39
CA GLU A 127 -1.17 15.59 -1.03
C GLU A 127 -1.17 14.29 -1.87
N PRO A 128 -2.33 13.67 -2.14
CA PRO A 128 -2.40 12.38 -2.82
C PRO A 128 -1.82 12.41 -4.25
N GLY A 129 -1.76 13.59 -4.87
CA GLY A 129 -1.11 13.80 -6.17
C GLY A 129 0.36 13.38 -6.21
N LEU A 130 1.04 13.35 -5.06
CA LEU A 130 2.42 12.84 -4.94
C LEU A 130 2.51 11.34 -5.27
N LEU A 131 1.57 10.54 -4.75
CA LEU A 131 1.52 9.10 -5.05
C LEU A 131 1.29 8.86 -6.54
N TRP A 132 0.34 9.59 -7.12
CA TRP A 132 -0.01 9.43 -8.53
C TRP A 132 1.08 9.95 -9.47
N GLY A 133 1.69 11.09 -9.14
CA GLY A 133 2.83 11.64 -9.86
C GLY A 133 4.01 10.67 -9.87
N LEU A 134 4.35 10.14 -8.71
CA LEU A 134 5.44 9.18 -8.54
C LEU A 134 5.15 7.84 -9.23
N THR A 135 3.90 7.36 -9.14
CA THR A 135 3.46 6.16 -9.86
C THR A 135 3.69 6.31 -11.38
N ARG A 136 3.33 7.47 -11.95
CA ARG A 136 3.55 7.73 -13.38
C ARG A 136 5.03 7.88 -13.74
N GLU A 137 5.82 8.55 -12.88
CA GLU A 137 7.24 8.81 -13.11
C GLU A 137 8.07 7.53 -13.08
N LEU A 138 7.78 6.64 -12.14
CA LEU A 138 8.54 5.41 -11.91
C LEU A 138 8.00 4.21 -12.69
N ALA A 139 6.91 4.33 -13.42
CA ALA A 139 6.39 3.24 -14.23
C ALA A 139 7.27 3.01 -15.47
N ALA A 140 7.85 1.82 -15.61
CA ALA A 140 8.39 1.36 -16.88
C ALA A 140 7.26 1.11 -17.89
N PRO A 141 7.51 1.13 -19.21
CA PRO A 141 6.48 0.84 -20.20
C PRO A 141 5.77 -0.50 -19.93
N GLY A 142 4.46 -0.48 -19.70
CA GLY A 142 3.66 -1.64 -19.31
C GLY A 142 3.80 -2.02 -17.83
N CYS A 143 4.21 -1.08 -16.99
CA CYS A 143 4.26 -1.27 -15.54
C CYS A 143 2.87 -1.60 -14.98
N ARG A 144 2.81 -2.60 -14.13
CA ARG A 144 1.59 -2.94 -13.41
C ARG A 144 1.53 -2.18 -12.09
N VAL A 145 0.33 -1.73 -11.75
CA VAL A 145 0.11 -0.92 -10.54
C VAL A 145 -1.01 -1.54 -9.73
N LEU A 146 -0.80 -1.66 -8.42
CA LEU A 146 -1.84 -2.03 -7.47
C LEU A 146 -1.69 -1.25 -6.17
N HIS A 147 -2.63 -0.35 -5.91
CA HIS A 147 -2.76 0.32 -4.62
C HIS A 147 -4.05 -0.15 -3.94
N ARG A 148 -3.93 -0.76 -2.78
CA ARG A 148 -5.06 -1.17 -1.96
C ARG A 148 -5.13 -0.27 -0.73
N ASP A 149 -6.29 0.36 -0.50
CA ASP A 149 -6.41 1.33 0.58
C ASP A 149 -7.80 1.35 1.22
N LEU A 150 -7.88 1.92 2.42
CA LEU A 150 -9.15 2.19 3.05
C LEU A 150 -9.96 3.18 2.21
N ARG A 151 -11.29 3.03 2.22
CA ARG A 151 -12.22 3.99 1.65
C ARG A 151 -13.03 4.68 2.74
N ARG A 152 -13.26 5.98 2.59
CA ARG A 152 -14.02 6.75 3.56
C ARG A 152 -15.49 6.33 3.58
N PRO A 153 -16.03 5.93 4.75
CA PRO A 153 -17.46 5.69 4.91
C PRO A 153 -18.29 6.97 4.75
N ALA A 154 -19.54 6.82 4.33
CA ALA A 154 -20.44 7.96 4.11
C ALA A 154 -20.83 8.70 5.41
N ALA A 155 -20.76 8.04 6.57
CA ALA A 155 -21.16 8.61 7.86
C ALA A 155 -20.33 8.03 9.02
N LEU A 156 -20.20 8.81 10.12
CA LEU A 156 -19.51 8.38 11.34
C LEU A 156 -20.14 7.13 11.98
N ALA A 157 -21.44 6.95 11.85
CA ALA A 157 -22.11 5.72 12.32
C ALA A 157 -21.54 4.46 11.64
N GLU A 158 -21.15 4.57 10.37
CA GLU A 158 -20.55 3.47 9.62
C GLU A 158 -19.09 3.23 10.07
N VAL A 159 -18.34 4.28 10.44
CA VAL A 159 -17.01 4.13 11.05
C VAL A 159 -17.12 3.29 12.34
N HIS A 160 -18.07 3.60 13.20
CA HIS A 160 -18.29 2.82 14.43
C HIS A 160 -18.72 1.37 14.14
N ARG A 161 -19.56 1.16 13.14
CA ARG A 161 -19.97 -0.20 12.73
C ARG A 161 -18.75 -1.01 12.26
N LEU A 162 -17.92 -0.44 11.40
CA LEU A 162 -16.71 -1.09 10.90
C LEU A 162 -15.70 -1.36 12.02
N GLN A 163 -15.54 -0.43 12.95
CA GLN A 163 -14.70 -0.62 14.14
C GLN A 163 -15.17 -1.80 14.98
N GLN A 164 -16.49 -1.91 15.25
CA GLN A 164 -17.04 -3.02 15.99
C GLN A 164 -16.89 -4.37 15.24
N LEU A 165 -16.94 -4.36 13.93
CA LEU A 165 -16.86 -5.57 13.11
C LEU A 165 -15.42 -6.08 12.95
N HIS A 166 -14.45 -5.17 12.79
CA HIS A 166 -13.10 -5.52 12.35
C HIS A 166 -12.00 -5.29 13.39
N CYS A 167 -12.29 -4.56 14.47
CA CYS A 167 -11.26 -4.10 15.39
C CYS A 167 -11.74 -4.01 16.85
N PHE A 168 -12.81 -4.76 17.23
CA PHE A 168 -13.50 -4.53 18.52
C PHE A 168 -12.64 -4.90 19.74
N ASP A 169 -11.79 -5.92 19.66
CA ASP A 169 -10.93 -6.40 20.74
C ASP A 169 -9.43 -6.09 20.53
N ALA A 170 -9.12 -5.23 19.55
CA ALA A 170 -7.76 -4.77 19.31
C ALA A 170 -7.28 -3.82 20.43
N PRO A 171 -5.96 -3.62 20.59
CA PRO A 171 -5.43 -2.58 21.46
C PRO A 171 -6.03 -1.19 21.16
N ALA A 172 -6.26 -0.40 22.20
CA ALA A 172 -6.93 0.91 22.08
C ALA A 172 -6.27 1.85 21.06
N VAL A 173 -4.94 1.82 20.94
CA VAL A 173 -4.20 2.59 19.93
C VAL A 173 -4.60 2.18 18.51
N LEU A 174 -4.71 0.89 18.21
CA LEU A 174 -5.10 0.41 16.88
C LEU A 174 -6.57 0.69 16.57
N ILE A 175 -7.45 0.65 17.58
CA ILE A 175 -8.86 1.07 17.41
C ILE A 175 -8.92 2.55 17.02
N GLN A 176 -8.17 3.40 17.72
CA GLN A 176 -8.11 4.82 17.44
C GLN A 176 -7.56 5.09 16.04
N ASP A 177 -6.44 4.44 15.68
CA ASP A 177 -5.81 4.57 14.37
C ASP A 177 -6.77 4.11 13.26
N PHE A 178 -7.40 2.95 13.40
CA PHE A 178 -8.37 2.45 12.41
C PHE A 178 -9.52 3.42 12.15
N CYS A 179 -10.09 4.01 13.22
CA CYS A 179 -11.15 5.00 13.08
C CYS A 179 -10.64 6.29 12.41
N ALA A 180 -9.45 6.77 12.78
CA ALA A 180 -8.82 7.95 12.18
C ALA A 180 -8.54 7.73 10.69
N SER A 181 -7.95 6.58 10.34
CA SER A 181 -7.64 6.21 8.96
C SER A 181 -8.89 6.10 8.09
N LEU A 182 -10.00 5.53 8.59
CA LEU A 182 -11.27 5.52 7.86
C LEU A 182 -11.80 6.93 7.56
N VAL A 183 -11.65 7.87 8.51
CA VAL A 183 -12.08 9.27 8.33
C VAL A 183 -11.11 10.04 7.44
N ALA A 184 -9.82 9.68 7.47
CA ALA A 184 -8.78 10.25 6.61
C ALA A 184 -8.80 9.70 5.18
N ALA A 185 -9.39 8.55 4.94
CA ALA A 185 -9.46 7.90 3.64
C ALA A 185 -10.19 8.72 2.57
N PHE A 186 -9.96 8.39 1.31
CA PHE A 186 -10.67 8.98 0.16
C PHE A 186 -11.88 8.12 -0.23
N THR A 187 -12.86 8.73 -0.89
CA THR A 187 -13.94 7.96 -1.54
C THR A 187 -13.48 7.45 -2.91
N PRO A 188 -14.11 6.39 -3.46
CA PRO A 188 -13.79 5.92 -4.81
C PRO A 188 -13.87 7.02 -5.87
N GLU A 189 -14.86 7.93 -5.76
CA GLU A 189 -15.06 9.03 -6.69
C GLU A 189 -13.93 10.06 -6.59
N GLU A 190 -13.46 10.37 -5.39
CA GLU A 190 -12.30 11.24 -5.17
C GLU A 190 -11.04 10.62 -5.78
N VAL A 191 -10.82 9.32 -5.61
CA VAL A 191 -9.67 8.62 -6.21
C VAL A 191 -9.76 8.60 -7.73
N GLN A 192 -10.93 8.35 -8.32
CA GLN A 192 -11.14 8.43 -9.77
C GLN A 192 -10.78 9.81 -10.32
N GLN A 193 -11.19 10.88 -9.63
CA GLN A 193 -10.85 12.25 -10.02
C GLN A 193 -9.34 12.52 -9.93
N GLN A 194 -8.68 12.02 -8.89
CA GLN A 194 -7.24 12.14 -8.72
C GLN A 194 -6.47 11.45 -9.85
N LEU A 195 -6.87 10.23 -10.23
CA LEU A 195 -6.28 9.48 -11.35
C LEU A 195 -6.44 10.22 -12.68
N ALA A 196 -7.64 10.75 -12.96
CA ALA A 196 -7.89 11.53 -14.15
C ALA A 196 -7.01 12.80 -14.22
N LEU A 197 -6.85 13.52 -13.09
CA LEU A 197 -5.97 14.69 -13.00
C LEU A 197 -4.49 14.34 -13.18
N ALA A 198 -4.09 13.14 -12.78
CA ALA A 198 -2.71 12.63 -12.94
C ALA A 198 -2.45 12.05 -14.35
N GLY A 199 -3.48 11.88 -15.19
CA GLY A 199 -3.36 11.24 -16.51
C GLY A 199 -3.06 9.75 -16.43
N LEU A 200 -3.60 9.07 -15.41
CA LEU A 200 -3.45 7.63 -15.18
C LEU A 200 -4.70 6.87 -15.65
N ASP A 201 -5.10 7.09 -16.89
CA ASP A 201 -6.34 6.57 -17.48
C ASP A 201 -6.35 5.03 -17.62
N GLY A 202 -5.18 4.38 -17.58
CA GLY A 202 -5.04 2.92 -17.57
C GLY A 202 -5.34 2.26 -16.22
N LEU A 203 -5.55 3.06 -15.15
CA LEU A 203 -5.87 2.56 -13.82
C LEU A 203 -7.39 2.65 -13.52
N THR A 204 -7.92 1.60 -12.91
CA THR A 204 -9.33 1.52 -12.49
C THR A 204 -9.45 1.51 -10.98
N VAL A 205 -10.57 2.03 -10.46
CA VAL A 205 -10.89 2.02 -9.02
C VAL A 205 -12.04 1.06 -8.79
N GLU A 206 -11.83 0.07 -7.94
CA GLU A 206 -12.84 -0.92 -7.53
C GLU A 206 -13.08 -0.86 -6.03
N MET A 207 -14.31 -1.01 -5.58
CA MET A 207 -14.61 -1.31 -4.19
C MET A 207 -14.38 -2.80 -3.94
N GLU A 208 -13.49 -3.16 -3.02
CA GLU A 208 -13.18 -4.55 -2.73
C GLU A 208 -14.15 -5.16 -1.71
N ASP A 209 -14.37 -4.43 -0.61
CA ASP A 209 -15.24 -4.88 0.48
C ASP A 209 -15.92 -3.68 1.19
N ASP A 210 -16.35 -3.87 2.42
CA ASP A 210 -17.06 -2.82 3.18
C ASP A 210 -16.17 -1.63 3.57
N ARG A 211 -14.83 -1.74 3.51
CA ARG A 211 -13.89 -0.70 3.95
C ARG A 211 -12.68 -0.47 3.04
N TYR A 212 -12.44 -1.32 2.03
CA TYR A 212 -11.31 -1.18 1.12
C TYR A 212 -11.73 -0.84 -0.31
N LEU A 213 -10.87 -0.11 -0.99
CA LEU A 213 -10.85 0.04 -2.43
C LEU A 213 -9.50 -0.45 -3.00
N VAL A 214 -9.49 -0.76 -4.27
CA VAL A 214 -8.29 -1.15 -5.02
C VAL A 214 -8.20 -0.29 -6.27
N VAL A 215 -7.03 0.29 -6.49
CA VAL A 215 -6.64 0.93 -7.74
C VAL A 215 -5.69 -0.01 -8.45
N SER A 216 -6.00 -0.43 -9.68
CA SER A 216 -5.13 -1.35 -10.41
C SER A 216 -5.22 -1.18 -11.91
N GLY A 217 -4.17 -1.57 -12.62
CA GLY A 217 -4.10 -1.52 -14.07
C GLY A 217 -2.67 -1.45 -14.60
N LEU A 218 -2.54 -0.95 -15.81
CA LEU A 218 -1.28 -0.74 -16.52
C LEU A 218 -1.02 0.75 -16.68
N VAL A 219 0.26 1.11 -16.60
CA VAL A 219 0.77 2.43 -16.95
C VAL A 219 1.66 2.27 -18.17
N ASP A 220 1.32 2.98 -19.27
CA ASP A 220 2.03 2.97 -20.55
C ASP A 220 2.94 4.19 -20.72
#